data_c1b9434002c24cec2347e4ec136ecae5
#
_entry.id   c1b9434002c24cec2347e4ec136ecae5
#
_cell.length_a   1.000
_cell.length_b   1.000
_cell.length_c   1.000
_cell.angle_alpha   90.00
_cell.angle_beta   90.00
_cell.angle_gamma   90.00
#
_symmetry.space_group_name_H-M   'P 1'
#
loop_
_entity.id
_entity.type
_entity.pdbx_description
1 polymer ?
#
loop_
_entity_poly.entity_id
_entity_poly.type
_entity_poly.pdbx_seq_one_letter_code
_entity_poly.pdbx_strand_id
1 'polypeptide(L)'
;LKRFLSTNVREIRIFSRDEKKQEDMRIAFNSDKLKFYIGDVRDYDSVSQAMKGVDYVFHAAALKQVPSCEFYPMEAVRTNVIGSENVMNAATANKVKRVVVLSTDKAVYPINAMGISKAMAEKLMVARSRLQLEGETIFCATRYGNVMASRGSVIPLFMSQLKEGK
;
A
#
# COMPACT_ATOMS: atom_id res chain seq x y z
N LEU A 1 -6.03 3.89 10.39
CA LEU A 1 -5.35 4.90 11.17
C LEU A 1 -6.03 5.11 12.53
N LYS A 2 -7.32 5.48 12.61
CA LYS A 2 -8.06 5.72 13.88
C LYS A 2 -7.82 4.62 14.91
N ARG A 3 -7.95 3.34 14.51
CA ARG A 3 -7.77 2.20 15.40
C ARG A 3 -6.33 2.10 15.97
N PHE A 4 -5.31 2.45 15.20
CA PHE A 4 -3.94 2.46 15.71
C PHE A 4 -3.67 3.63 16.66
N LEU A 5 -4.24 4.79 16.41
CA LEU A 5 -4.12 5.94 17.30
C LEU A 5 -4.72 5.69 18.71
N SER A 6 -5.74 4.81 18.81
CA SER A 6 -6.31 4.41 20.11
C SER A 6 -5.52 3.35 20.84
N THR A 7 -4.38 2.91 20.30
CA THR A 7 -3.47 1.95 20.97
C THR A 7 -2.28 2.65 21.60
N ASN A 8 -1.41 1.89 22.27
CA ASN A 8 -0.15 2.36 22.85
C ASN A 8 0.97 2.56 21.82
N VAL A 9 0.66 2.68 20.52
CA VAL A 9 1.65 2.94 19.49
C VAL A 9 2.38 4.25 19.78
N ARG A 10 3.71 4.23 19.63
CA ARG A 10 4.55 5.41 19.88
C ARG A 10 4.46 6.41 18.73
N GLU A 11 4.55 5.93 17.49
CA GLU A 11 4.59 6.76 16.30
C GLU A 11 3.96 6.01 15.12
N ILE A 12 3.27 6.75 14.26
CA ILE A 12 2.75 6.25 12.98
C ILE A 12 3.28 7.15 11.87
N ARG A 13 4.04 6.57 10.94
CA ARG A 13 4.57 7.27 9.77
C ARG A 13 3.65 7.07 8.58
N ILE A 14 3.26 8.15 7.97
CA ILE A 14 2.48 8.19 6.73
C ILE A 14 3.42 8.56 5.59
N PHE A 15 3.72 7.58 4.73
CA PHE A 15 4.57 7.77 3.55
C PHE A 15 3.70 7.77 2.30
N SER A 16 3.69 8.83 1.54
CA SER A 16 2.86 8.99 0.36
C SER A 16 3.35 10.13 -0.53
N ARG A 17 3.03 10.07 -1.83
CA ARG A 17 3.21 11.18 -2.78
C ARG A 17 2.12 12.24 -2.66
N ASP A 18 0.99 11.90 -2.03
CA ASP A 18 -0.22 12.74 -1.99
C ASP A 18 -0.14 13.71 -0.81
N GLU A 19 0.47 14.85 -1.07
CA GLU A 19 0.65 15.95 -0.14
C GLU A 19 -0.69 16.46 0.41
N LYS A 20 -1.70 16.58 -0.46
CA LYS A 20 -3.04 17.04 -0.05
C LYS A 20 -3.68 16.10 0.97
N LYS A 21 -3.61 14.79 0.75
CA LYS A 21 -4.10 13.82 1.73
C LYS A 21 -3.34 13.83 3.04
N GLN A 22 -2.03 14.07 3.00
CA GLN A 22 -1.24 14.18 4.22
C GLN A 22 -1.68 15.40 5.03
N GLU A 23 -1.91 16.54 4.38
CA GLU A 23 -2.40 17.75 5.04
C GLU A 23 -3.80 17.56 5.62
N ASP A 24 -4.73 16.99 4.83
CA ASP A 24 -6.08 16.66 5.30
C ASP A 24 -6.05 15.73 6.53
N MET A 25 -5.13 14.75 6.55
CA MET A 25 -4.96 13.86 7.69
C MET A 25 -4.34 14.58 8.90
N ARG A 26 -3.38 15.47 8.67
CA ARG A 26 -2.76 16.26 9.75
C ARG A 26 -3.83 17.08 10.48
N ILE A 27 -4.67 17.77 9.73
CA ILE A 27 -5.76 18.58 10.27
C ILE A 27 -6.81 17.71 10.97
N ALA A 28 -7.26 16.63 10.30
CA ALA A 28 -8.36 15.79 10.80
C ALA A 28 -8.01 14.99 12.07
N PHE A 29 -6.76 14.59 12.24
CA PHE A 29 -6.33 13.78 13.39
C PHE A 29 -5.63 14.56 14.48
N ASN A 30 -4.99 15.67 14.15
CA ASN A 30 -4.25 16.56 15.05
C ASN A 30 -3.53 15.82 16.20
N SER A 31 -2.63 14.90 15.83
CA SER A 31 -1.98 13.99 16.77
C SER A 31 -0.47 14.01 16.62
N ASP A 32 0.25 14.21 17.73
CA ASP A 32 1.72 14.21 17.77
C ASP A 32 2.35 12.86 17.42
N LYS A 33 1.57 11.77 17.52
CA LYS A 33 1.99 10.43 17.10
C LYS A 33 2.12 10.30 15.58
N LEU A 34 1.55 11.22 14.79
CA LEU A 34 1.59 11.15 13.32
C LEU A 34 2.78 11.92 12.78
N LYS A 35 3.59 11.23 11.97
CA LYS A 35 4.67 11.81 11.19
C LYS A 35 4.42 11.60 9.70
N PHE A 36 4.61 12.63 8.92
CA PHE A 36 4.30 12.62 7.50
C PHE A 36 5.58 12.73 6.68
N TYR A 37 5.73 11.81 5.73
CA TYR A 37 6.86 11.71 4.82
C TYR A 37 6.35 11.76 3.38
N ILE A 38 6.78 12.75 2.62
CA ILE A 38 6.51 12.81 1.19
C ILE A 38 7.55 11.97 0.47
N GLY A 39 7.10 11.00 -0.32
CA GLY A 39 8.00 10.15 -1.08
C GLY A 39 7.25 9.14 -1.95
N ASP A 40 7.99 8.48 -2.82
CA ASP A 40 7.50 7.50 -3.79
C ASP A 40 8.08 6.12 -3.49
N VAL A 41 7.26 5.08 -3.49
CA VAL A 41 7.72 3.69 -3.29
C VAL A 41 8.67 3.21 -4.40
N ARG A 42 8.69 3.88 -5.54
CA ARG A 42 9.62 3.62 -6.64
C ARG A 42 11.06 4.08 -6.33
N ASP A 43 11.22 4.94 -5.34
CA ASP A 43 12.50 5.41 -4.85
C ASP A 43 12.89 4.66 -3.56
N TYR A 44 13.85 3.75 -3.69
CA TYR A 44 14.34 2.93 -2.58
C TYR A 44 14.90 3.75 -1.43
N ASP A 45 15.69 4.77 -1.72
CA ASP A 45 16.37 5.56 -0.68
C ASP A 45 15.37 6.32 0.18
N SER A 46 14.37 6.93 -0.45
CA SER A 46 13.27 7.62 0.23
C SER A 46 12.49 6.67 1.14
N VAL A 47 12.15 5.48 0.65
CA VAL A 47 11.47 4.43 1.42
C VAL A 47 12.33 3.96 2.58
N SER A 48 13.62 3.68 2.35
CA SER A 48 14.54 3.20 3.36
C SER A 48 14.76 4.20 4.49
N GLN A 49 14.88 5.49 4.16
CA GLN A 49 14.99 6.54 5.17
C GLN A 49 13.73 6.64 6.05
N ALA A 50 12.54 6.55 5.45
CA ALA A 50 11.29 6.59 6.20
C ALA A 50 11.11 5.35 7.11
N MET A 51 11.79 4.24 6.83
CA MET A 51 11.69 2.98 7.59
C MET A 51 12.66 2.88 8.77
N LYS A 52 13.60 3.79 8.95
CA LYS A 52 14.57 3.72 10.06
C LYS A 52 13.86 3.65 11.42
N GLY A 53 14.06 2.55 12.16
CA GLY A 53 13.46 2.34 13.47
C GLY A 53 11.95 2.02 13.46
N VAL A 54 11.40 1.61 12.31
CA VAL A 54 10.01 1.16 12.17
C VAL A 54 9.92 -0.33 12.50
N ASP A 55 8.93 -0.71 13.32
CA ASP A 55 8.67 -2.10 13.68
C ASP A 55 7.71 -2.81 12.71
N TYR A 56 6.71 -2.11 12.18
CA TYR A 56 5.61 -2.67 11.38
C TYR A 56 5.34 -1.81 10.15
N VAL A 57 5.16 -2.44 9.00
CA VAL A 57 4.84 -1.77 7.74
C VAL A 57 3.53 -2.31 7.15
N PHE A 58 2.65 -1.40 6.75
CA PHE A 58 1.47 -1.68 5.93
C PHE A 58 1.69 -1.09 4.54
N HIS A 59 2.05 -1.93 3.59
CA HIS A 59 2.29 -1.52 2.21
C HIS A 59 1.00 -1.52 1.41
N ALA A 60 0.40 -0.33 1.29
CA ALA A 60 -0.86 -0.10 0.58
C ALA A 60 -0.69 0.76 -0.70
N ALA A 61 0.53 1.23 -0.99
CA ALA A 61 0.79 2.02 -2.18
C ALA A 61 0.64 1.16 -3.44
N ALA A 62 -0.23 1.57 -4.36
CA ALA A 62 -0.46 0.87 -5.62
C ALA A 62 -1.20 1.75 -6.63
N LEU A 63 -1.00 1.46 -7.91
CA LEU A 63 -1.96 1.80 -8.96
C LEU A 63 -3.05 0.72 -8.96
N LYS A 64 -4.31 1.12 -8.77
CA LYS A 64 -5.44 0.19 -8.58
C LYS A 64 -6.57 0.35 -9.61
N GLN A 65 -6.55 1.41 -10.40
CA GLN A 65 -7.56 1.63 -11.43
C GLN A 65 -7.23 0.78 -12.66
N VAL A 66 -8.13 -0.14 -13.01
CA VAL A 66 -7.92 -1.07 -14.14
C VAL A 66 -7.67 -0.31 -15.45
N PRO A 67 -8.51 0.67 -15.86
CA PRO A 67 -8.25 1.39 -17.10
C PRO A 67 -6.88 2.09 -17.13
N SER A 68 -6.49 2.73 -16.04
CA SER A 68 -5.19 3.41 -15.96
C SER A 68 -4.02 2.44 -16.06
N CYS A 69 -4.13 1.25 -15.49
CA CYS A 69 -3.09 0.23 -15.58
C CYS A 69 -3.02 -0.39 -16.98
N GLU A 70 -4.15 -0.53 -17.69
CA GLU A 70 -4.18 -0.99 -19.08
C GLU A 70 -3.52 0.03 -20.02
N PHE A 71 -3.81 1.32 -19.86
CA PHE A 71 -3.18 2.37 -20.66
C PHE A 71 -1.70 2.58 -20.35
N TYR A 72 -1.30 2.36 -19.08
CA TYR A 72 0.07 2.60 -18.61
C TYR A 72 0.62 1.39 -17.84
N PRO A 73 0.77 0.22 -18.50
CA PRO A 73 1.16 -1.02 -17.81
C PRO A 73 2.52 -0.93 -17.14
N MET A 74 3.47 -0.20 -17.71
CA MET A 74 4.79 0.01 -17.11
C MET A 74 4.73 0.84 -15.82
N GLU A 75 3.78 1.76 -15.69
CA GLU A 75 3.58 2.49 -14.42
C GLU A 75 2.98 1.57 -13.34
N ALA A 76 2.12 0.62 -13.74
CA ALA A 76 1.65 -0.43 -12.85
C ALA A 76 2.81 -1.34 -12.40
N VAL A 77 3.69 -1.76 -13.30
CA VAL A 77 4.91 -2.53 -12.97
C VAL A 77 5.81 -1.75 -12.02
N ARG A 78 6.15 -0.51 -12.36
CA ARG A 78 7.03 0.33 -11.54
C ARG A 78 6.50 0.54 -10.13
N THR A 79 5.19 0.77 -9.99
CA THR A 79 4.57 1.06 -8.69
C THR A 79 4.25 -0.23 -7.92
N ASN A 80 3.56 -1.17 -8.55
CA ASN A 80 3.01 -2.34 -7.86
C ASN A 80 4.06 -3.45 -7.69
N VAL A 81 4.99 -3.60 -8.64
CA VAL A 81 6.02 -4.65 -8.62
C VAL A 81 7.32 -4.11 -8.02
N ILE A 82 7.97 -3.16 -8.71
CA ILE A 82 9.25 -2.61 -8.27
C ILE A 82 9.10 -1.83 -6.95
N GLY A 83 8.03 -1.05 -6.81
CA GLY A 83 7.73 -0.35 -5.56
C GLY A 83 7.53 -1.30 -4.38
N SER A 84 6.86 -2.45 -4.58
CA SER A 84 6.74 -3.48 -3.54
C SER A 84 8.08 -4.12 -3.22
N GLU A 85 8.92 -4.38 -4.22
CA GLU A 85 10.27 -4.90 -4.04
C GLU A 85 11.14 -3.93 -3.23
N ASN A 86 11.09 -2.63 -3.55
CA ASN A 86 11.80 -1.59 -2.78
C ASN A 86 11.35 -1.57 -1.32
N VAL A 87 10.04 -1.64 -1.07
CA VAL A 87 9.49 -1.68 0.30
C VAL A 87 9.99 -2.90 1.06
N MET A 88 10.00 -4.08 0.45
CA MET A 88 10.48 -5.31 1.07
C MET A 88 11.98 -5.26 1.32
N ASN A 89 12.78 -4.76 0.36
CA ASN A 89 14.23 -4.59 0.52
C ASN A 89 14.55 -3.61 1.65
N ALA A 90 13.89 -2.46 1.67
CA ALA A 90 14.07 -1.45 2.71
C ALA A 90 13.65 -1.98 4.09
N ALA A 91 12.58 -2.77 4.18
CA ALA A 91 12.13 -3.39 5.42
C ALA A 91 13.17 -4.38 5.98
N THR A 92 13.72 -5.23 5.12
CA THR A 92 14.79 -6.17 5.51
C THR A 92 16.04 -5.42 5.98
N ALA A 93 16.50 -4.42 5.22
CA ALA A 93 17.68 -3.63 5.56
C ALA A 93 17.53 -2.86 6.88
N ASN A 94 16.33 -2.39 7.20
CA ASN A 94 16.00 -1.67 8.43
C ASN A 94 15.52 -2.58 9.58
N LYS A 95 15.57 -3.91 9.42
CA LYS A 95 15.16 -4.91 10.42
C LYS A 95 13.72 -4.70 10.92
N VAL A 96 12.82 -4.34 10.02
CA VAL A 96 11.39 -4.25 10.30
C VAL A 96 10.88 -5.63 10.75
N LYS A 97 10.11 -5.69 11.80
CA LYS A 97 9.62 -6.97 12.34
C LYS A 97 8.61 -7.65 11.41
N ARG A 98 7.64 -6.89 10.89
CA ARG A 98 6.59 -7.43 10.01
C ARG A 98 6.18 -6.45 8.94
N VAL A 99 5.95 -6.98 7.75
CA VAL A 99 5.41 -6.24 6.60
C VAL A 99 4.13 -6.91 6.12
N VAL A 100 3.05 -6.14 6.04
CA VAL A 100 1.79 -6.58 5.44
C VAL A 100 1.64 -5.92 4.07
N VAL A 101 1.63 -6.72 3.01
CA VAL A 101 1.43 -6.27 1.64
C VAL A 101 -0.04 -6.38 1.28
N LEU A 102 -0.67 -5.27 0.89
CA LEU A 102 -2.05 -5.28 0.42
C LEU A 102 -2.14 -5.80 -1.02
N SER A 103 -2.98 -6.81 -1.21
CA SER A 103 -3.31 -7.36 -2.51
C SER A 103 -4.82 -7.33 -2.78
N THR A 104 -5.29 -8.04 -3.77
CA THR A 104 -6.66 -8.02 -4.27
C THR A 104 -7.09 -9.42 -4.71
N ASP A 105 -8.39 -9.70 -4.71
CA ASP A 105 -9.00 -10.87 -5.35
C ASP A 105 -8.62 -11.00 -6.83
N LYS A 106 -8.41 -9.86 -7.51
CA LYS A 106 -8.03 -9.80 -8.93
C LYS A 106 -6.61 -10.31 -9.22
N ALA A 107 -5.81 -10.57 -8.19
CA ALA A 107 -4.51 -11.22 -8.30
C ALA A 107 -4.61 -12.76 -8.41
N VAL A 108 -5.78 -13.34 -8.10
CA VAL A 108 -5.99 -14.81 -8.12
C VAL A 108 -6.12 -15.32 -9.54
N TYR A 109 -6.95 -14.66 -10.35
CA TYR A 109 -7.11 -14.89 -11.81
C TYR A 109 -6.84 -13.57 -12.54
N PRO A 110 -5.57 -13.22 -12.75
CA PRO A 110 -5.22 -11.90 -13.26
C PRO A 110 -5.42 -11.81 -14.78
N ILE A 111 -6.51 -11.16 -15.18
CA ILE A 111 -6.86 -10.93 -16.59
C ILE A 111 -6.53 -9.53 -17.09
N ASN A 112 -6.06 -8.64 -16.22
CA ASN A 112 -5.73 -7.26 -16.56
C ASN A 112 -4.39 -6.83 -15.93
N ALA A 113 -3.78 -5.77 -16.44
CA ALA A 113 -2.47 -5.29 -16.02
C ALA A 113 -2.40 -4.99 -14.51
N MET A 114 -3.48 -4.46 -13.93
CA MET A 114 -3.53 -4.24 -12.48
C MET A 114 -3.47 -5.57 -11.71
N GLY A 115 -4.30 -6.54 -12.04
CA GLY A 115 -4.31 -7.88 -11.43
C GLY A 115 -2.98 -8.61 -11.63
N ILE A 116 -2.41 -8.58 -12.84
CA ILE A 116 -1.11 -9.18 -13.18
C ILE A 116 0.00 -8.57 -12.33
N SER A 117 0.07 -7.25 -12.22
CA SER A 117 1.10 -6.57 -11.43
C SER A 117 0.96 -6.88 -9.92
N LYS A 118 -0.26 -7.01 -9.40
CA LYS A 118 -0.50 -7.41 -8.01
C LYS A 118 -0.17 -8.88 -7.77
N ALA A 119 -0.48 -9.77 -8.71
CA ALA A 119 -0.08 -11.17 -8.65
C ALA A 119 1.44 -11.32 -8.62
N MET A 120 2.16 -10.54 -9.42
CA MET A 120 3.63 -10.53 -9.41
C MET A 120 4.18 -10.03 -8.08
N ALA A 121 3.60 -8.97 -7.50
CA ALA A 121 4.00 -8.48 -6.16
C ALA A 121 3.80 -9.56 -5.07
N GLU A 122 2.70 -10.35 -5.14
CA GLU A 122 2.51 -11.50 -4.25
C GLU A 122 3.58 -12.57 -4.45
N LYS A 123 3.95 -12.88 -5.69
CA LYS A 123 5.01 -13.85 -5.99
C LYS A 123 6.35 -13.41 -5.43
N LEU A 124 6.70 -12.13 -5.56
CA LEU A 124 7.92 -11.56 -4.96
C LEU A 124 7.89 -11.70 -3.44
N MET A 125 6.77 -11.34 -2.80
CA MET A 125 6.61 -11.48 -1.35
C MET A 125 6.77 -12.93 -0.89
N VAL A 126 6.12 -13.89 -1.57
CA VAL A 126 6.23 -15.33 -1.26
C VAL A 126 7.65 -15.84 -1.46
N ALA A 127 8.31 -15.46 -2.57
CA ALA A 127 9.70 -15.85 -2.82
C ALA A 127 10.62 -15.35 -1.69
N ARG A 128 10.45 -14.10 -1.28
CA ARG A 128 11.22 -13.52 -0.19
C ARG A 128 10.95 -14.20 1.15
N SER A 129 9.68 -14.48 1.48
CA SER A 129 9.31 -15.15 2.73
C SER A 129 9.92 -16.55 2.88
N ARG A 130 10.21 -17.23 1.75
CA ARG A 130 10.88 -18.56 1.75
C ARG A 130 12.37 -18.49 2.04
N LEU A 131 13.01 -17.35 1.84
CA LEU A 131 14.45 -17.15 2.04
C LEU A 131 14.77 -16.62 3.44
N GLN A 132 13.75 -16.38 4.27
CA GLN A 132 13.94 -15.78 5.58
C GLN A 132 14.45 -16.79 6.61
N LEU A 133 15.36 -16.33 7.45
CA LEU A 133 15.84 -17.03 8.63
C LEU A 133 15.01 -16.64 9.85
N GLU A 134 15.11 -17.44 10.91
CA GLU A 134 14.48 -17.12 12.20
C GLU A 134 14.99 -15.78 12.74
N GLY A 135 14.07 -14.93 13.19
CA GLY A 135 14.39 -13.59 13.71
C GLY A 135 14.45 -12.48 12.65
N GLU A 136 14.30 -12.79 11.37
CA GLU A 136 14.25 -11.79 10.29
C GLU A 136 12.85 -11.20 10.08
N THR A 137 12.74 -10.25 9.15
CA THR A 137 11.48 -9.58 8.79
C THR A 137 10.44 -10.58 8.29
N ILE A 138 9.29 -10.68 8.92
CA ILE A 138 8.19 -11.53 8.47
C ILE A 138 7.35 -10.78 7.43
N PHE A 139 7.15 -11.39 6.25
CA PHE A 139 6.29 -10.87 5.18
C PHE A 139 4.98 -11.65 5.12
N CYS A 140 3.87 -10.94 5.02
CA CYS A 140 2.56 -11.52 4.75
C CYS A 140 1.77 -10.64 3.80
N ALA A 141 0.79 -11.22 3.12
CA ALA A 141 -0.11 -10.50 2.24
C ALA A 141 -1.56 -10.68 2.69
N THR A 142 -2.38 -9.69 2.38
CA THR A 142 -3.83 -9.78 2.55
C THR A 142 -4.51 -9.41 1.25
N ARG A 143 -5.48 -10.23 0.82
CA ARG A 143 -6.32 -9.98 -0.35
C ARG A 143 -7.65 -9.38 0.07
N TYR A 144 -8.06 -8.33 -0.60
CA TYR A 144 -9.38 -7.75 -0.47
C TYR A 144 -10.20 -8.02 -1.72
N GLY A 145 -11.48 -8.27 -1.53
CA GLY A 145 -12.48 -8.15 -2.59
C GLY A 145 -12.85 -6.68 -2.83
N ASN A 146 -14.03 -6.45 -3.40
CA ASN A 146 -14.54 -5.11 -3.60
C ASN A 146 -14.91 -4.49 -2.24
N VAL A 147 -14.25 -3.37 -1.89
CA VAL A 147 -14.55 -2.64 -0.66
C VAL A 147 -15.77 -1.78 -0.90
N MET A 148 -16.86 -2.05 -0.16
CA MET A 148 -18.12 -1.30 -0.27
C MET A 148 -17.91 0.19 -0.03
N ALA A 149 -18.59 1.01 -0.83
CA ALA A 149 -18.57 2.47 -0.74
C ALA A 149 -17.17 3.12 -0.80
N SER A 150 -16.15 2.40 -1.29
CA SER A 150 -14.82 2.98 -1.51
C SER A 150 -14.84 3.96 -2.69
N ARG A 151 -13.90 4.92 -2.68
CA ARG A 151 -13.78 5.90 -3.78
C ARG A 151 -13.61 5.20 -5.14
N GLY A 152 -14.48 5.55 -6.09
CA GLY A 152 -14.50 4.95 -7.44
C GLY A 152 -15.14 3.56 -7.48
N SER A 153 -15.86 3.14 -6.44
CA SER A 153 -16.64 1.89 -6.45
C SER A 153 -18.07 2.11 -6.97
N VAL A 154 -18.72 1.00 -7.34
CA VAL A 154 -20.05 0.99 -7.97
C VAL A 154 -21.15 1.62 -7.08
N ILE A 155 -21.09 1.46 -5.77
CA ILE A 155 -22.12 2.00 -4.86
C ILE A 155 -22.17 3.53 -4.89
N PRO A 156 -21.09 4.29 -4.68
CA PRO A 156 -21.08 5.73 -4.86
C PRO A 156 -21.50 6.18 -6.26
N LEU A 157 -21.13 5.43 -7.30
CA LEU A 157 -21.54 5.72 -8.67
C LEU A 157 -23.05 5.63 -8.83
N PHE A 158 -23.66 4.53 -8.41
CA PHE A 158 -25.13 4.36 -8.48
C PHE A 158 -25.88 5.38 -7.63
N MET A 159 -25.37 5.69 -6.44
CA MET A 159 -25.95 6.74 -5.61
C MET A 159 -25.93 8.12 -6.30
N SER A 160 -24.86 8.43 -7.03
CA SER A 160 -24.76 9.66 -7.82
C SER A 160 -25.77 9.65 -8.98
N GLN A 161 -25.80 8.55 -9.76
CA GLN A 161 -26.73 8.39 -10.88
C GLN A 161 -28.19 8.49 -10.44
N LEU A 162 -28.57 7.84 -9.35
CA LEU A 162 -29.93 7.96 -8.79
C LEU A 162 -30.28 9.38 -8.38
N LYS A 163 -29.34 10.14 -7.81
CA LYS A 163 -29.56 11.56 -7.47
C LYS A 163 -29.72 12.44 -8.70
N GLU A 164 -29.10 12.06 -9.81
CA GLU A 164 -29.16 12.76 -11.09
C GLU A 164 -30.34 12.30 -11.97
N GLY A 165 -31.16 11.34 -11.51
CA GLY A 165 -32.29 10.79 -12.25
C GLY A 165 -31.88 9.89 -13.42
N LYS A 166 -30.73 9.24 -13.36
CA LYS A 166 -30.19 8.31 -14.38
C LYS A 166 -30.32 6.86 -13.94
#